data_66ce66891256b268fadb075543c649ce
#
_entry.id   66ce66891256b268fadb075543c649ce
#
_cell.length_a   1.000
_cell.length_b   1.000
_cell.length_c   1.000
_cell.angle_alpha   90.00
_cell.angle_beta   90.00
_cell.angle_gamma   90.00
#
_symmetry.space_group_name_H-M   'P 1'
#
loop_
_entity.id
_entity.type
_entity.pdbx_description
1 polymer ?
#
loop_
_entity_poly.entity_id
_entity_poly.type
_entity_poly.pdbx_seq_one_letter_code
_entity_poly.pdbx_strand_id
1 'polypeptide(L)'
;KSLKQFFGFMMFAAAIWLLWVLANQVDANSILFVLIGWFLLAFASWLVITRVKFAVYLSGVIGILWVYQLSEWNFKDVELMNDSESISWSIKKENELRSNEQAYFINFTAAWCITCKVNEAVAFSDEVFKKFEEKNITYLKADWTNRNSEIAGQIEKYNRSGIPLYIYWNKKLDEPMVLNEILTENYLME
;
A
#
# COMPACT_ATOMS: atom_id res chain seq x y z
N LYS A 1 -33.62 -18.91 2.83
CA LYS A 1 -32.30 -19.62 2.96
C LYS A 1 -31.28 -19.03 1.97
N SER A 2 -31.63 -18.83 0.71
CA SER A 2 -30.73 -18.34 -0.36
C SER A 2 -30.10 -16.99 -0.08
N LEU A 3 -30.85 -16.05 0.53
CA LEU A 3 -30.32 -14.70 0.86
C LEU A 3 -29.18 -14.75 1.89
N LYS A 4 -29.30 -15.62 2.92
CA LYS A 4 -28.22 -15.81 3.91
C LYS A 4 -26.96 -16.42 3.29
N GLN A 5 -27.12 -17.33 2.34
CA GLN A 5 -25.99 -17.91 1.60
C GLN A 5 -25.33 -16.87 0.70
N PHE A 6 -26.11 -16.03 0.01
CA PHE A 6 -25.58 -14.94 -0.80
C PHE A 6 -24.72 -13.96 0.02
N PHE A 7 -25.21 -13.50 1.18
CA PHE A 7 -24.43 -12.66 2.07
C PHE A 7 -23.17 -13.37 2.60
N GLY A 8 -23.23 -14.69 2.81
CA GLY A 8 -22.05 -15.48 3.16
C GLY A 8 -20.97 -15.40 2.08
N PHE A 9 -21.31 -15.51 0.79
CA PHE A 9 -20.35 -15.36 -0.31
C PHE A 9 -19.77 -13.96 -0.39
N MET A 10 -20.57 -12.92 -0.15
CA MET A 10 -20.06 -11.53 -0.11
C MET A 10 -19.04 -11.34 1.01
N MET A 11 -19.28 -11.94 2.19
CA MET A 11 -18.33 -11.90 3.31
C MET A 11 -17.02 -12.66 2.97
N PHE A 12 -17.10 -13.79 2.28
CA PHE A 12 -15.92 -14.50 1.80
C PHE A 12 -15.12 -13.68 0.78
N ALA A 13 -15.80 -13.04 -0.16
CA ALA A 13 -15.15 -12.14 -1.13
C ALA A 13 -14.41 -10.98 -0.43
N ALA A 14 -15.04 -10.37 0.58
CA ALA A 14 -14.42 -9.34 1.39
C ALA A 14 -13.20 -9.88 2.15
N ALA A 15 -13.27 -11.07 2.72
CA ALA A 15 -12.16 -11.70 3.42
C ALA A 15 -10.96 -11.98 2.48
N ILE A 16 -11.22 -12.49 1.28
CA ILE A 16 -10.19 -12.73 0.25
C ILE A 16 -9.53 -11.40 -0.14
N TRP A 17 -10.32 -10.35 -0.34
CA TRP A 17 -9.79 -9.02 -0.66
C TRP A 17 -8.91 -8.47 0.48
N LEU A 18 -9.34 -8.60 1.74
CA LEU A 18 -8.54 -8.17 2.89
C LEU A 18 -7.23 -8.96 3.03
N LEU A 19 -7.25 -10.27 2.75
CA LEU A 19 -6.03 -11.08 2.72
C LEU A 19 -5.08 -10.63 1.60
N TRP A 20 -5.62 -10.28 0.44
CA TRP A 20 -4.81 -9.74 -0.65
C TRP A 20 -4.18 -8.39 -0.26
N VAL A 21 -4.95 -7.49 0.39
CA VAL A 21 -4.41 -6.22 0.90
C VAL A 21 -3.31 -6.47 1.92
N LEU A 22 -3.52 -7.41 2.85
CA LEU A 22 -2.50 -7.79 3.84
C LEU A 22 -1.23 -8.33 3.16
N ALA A 23 -1.38 -9.16 2.13
CA ALA A 23 -0.26 -9.72 1.37
C ALA A 23 0.60 -8.65 0.68
N ASN A 24 0.03 -7.48 0.38
CA ASN A 24 0.77 -6.35 -0.17
C ASN A 24 1.41 -5.43 0.89
N GLN A 25 1.10 -5.62 2.18
CA GLN A 25 1.61 -4.81 3.27
C GLN A 25 2.68 -5.50 4.11
N VAL A 26 2.75 -6.83 4.05
CA VAL A 26 3.66 -7.65 4.86
C VAL A 26 4.37 -8.68 3.99
N ASP A 27 5.54 -9.13 4.43
CA ASP A 27 6.27 -10.20 3.76
C ASP A 27 5.55 -11.56 3.89
N ALA A 28 5.92 -12.51 3.04
CA ALA A 28 5.30 -13.84 3.01
C ALA A 28 5.42 -14.60 4.34
N ASN A 29 6.51 -14.40 5.10
CA ASN A 29 6.70 -15.01 6.40
C ASN A 29 5.70 -14.48 7.42
N SER A 30 5.39 -13.18 7.37
CA SER A 30 4.38 -12.56 8.23
C SER A 30 3.00 -13.13 7.99
N ILE A 31 2.62 -13.35 6.73
CA ILE A 31 1.33 -13.99 6.38
C ILE A 31 1.29 -15.41 6.93
N LEU A 32 2.36 -16.19 6.70
CA LEU A 32 2.45 -17.56 7.20
C LEU A 32 2.30 -17.61 8.71
N PHE A 33 2.94 -16.69 9.42
CA PHE A 33 2.84 -16.59 10.88
C PHE A 33 1.42 -16.30 11.36
N VAL A 34 0.70 -15.37 10.72
CA VAL A 34 -0.71 -15.08 11.01
C VAL A 34 -1.58 -16.31 10.76
N LEU A 35 -1.38 -17.02 9.64
CA LEU A 35 -2.14 -18.23 9.31
C LEU A 35 -1.90 -19.37 10.32
N ILE A 36 -0.65 -19.54 10.77
CA ILE A 36 -0.31 -20.51 11.83
C ILE A 36 -1.03 -20.14 13.12
N GLY A 37 -1.06 -18.86 13.50
CA GLY A 37 -1.77 -18.41 14.68
C GLY A 37 -3.28 -18.70 14.60
N TRP A 38 -3.92 -18.45 13.48
CA TRP A 38 -5.33 -18.78 13.25
C TRP A 38 -5.59 -20.29 13.34
N PHE A 39 -4.68 -21.10 12.76
CA PHE A 39 -4.74 -22.54 12.86
C PHE A 39 -4.63 -23.01 14.32
N LEU A 40 -3.69 -22.45 15.09
CA LEU A 40 -3.52 -22.78 16.51
C LEU A 40 -4.75 -22.41 17.34
N LEU A 41 -5.37 -21.25 17.09
CA LEU A 41 -6.59 -20.82 17.74
C LEU A 41 -7.77 -21.76 17.41
N ALA A 42 -7.92 -22.15 16.15
CA ALA A 42 -8.94 -23.10 15.72
C ALA A 42 -8.71 -24.48 16.37
N PHE A 43 -7.47 -24.95 16.40
CA PHE A 43 -7.08 -26.20 17.05
C PHE A 43 -7.33 -26.17 18.56
N ALA A 44 -6.97 -25.07 19.22
CA ALA A 44 -7.21 -24.86 20.64
C ALA A 44 -8.72 -24.89 20.96
N SER A 45 -9.55 -24.20 20.15
CA SER A 45 -11.00 -24.20 20.33
C SER A 45 -11.59 -25.61 20.18
N TRP A 46 -11.09 -26.41 19.24
CA TRP A 46 -11.49 -27.79 19.06
C TRP A 46 -11.13 -28.67 20.27
N LEU A 47 -9.92 -28.48 20.84
CA LEU A 47 -9.49 -29.17 22.06
C LEU A 47 -10.36 -28.83 23.28
N VAL A 48 -10.80 -27.58 23.41
CA VAL A 48 -11.74 -27.14 24.46
C VAL A 48 -13.08 -27.88 24.33
N ILE A 49 -13.60 -27.98 23.12
CA ILE A 49 -14.88 -28.68 22.83
C ILE A 49 -14.75 -30.16 23.18
N THR A 50 -13.62 -30.80 22.91
CA THR A 50 -13.33 -32.21 23.21
C THR A 50 -13.04 -32.49 24.69
N ARG A 51 -13.09 -31.47 25.58
CA ARG A 51 -12.92 -31.53 27.04
C ARG A 51 -11.56 -32.06 27.52
N VAL A 52 -10.51 -31.91 26.74
CA VAL A 52 -9.16 -32.25 27.17
C VAL A 52 -8.59 -31.11 28.03
N LYS A 53 -8.80 -31.20 29.35
CA LYS A 53 -8.44 -30.12 30.29
C LYS A 53 -6.98 -29.67 30.21
N PHE A 54 -6.04 -30.60 30.04
CA PHE A 54 -4.60 -30.28 29.91
C PHE A 54 -4.32 -29.46 28.65
N ALA A 55 -4.99 -29.76 27.56
CA ALA A 55 -4.81 -29.05 26.28
C ALA A 55 -5.29 -27.59 26.33
N VAL A 56 -6.28 -27.28 27.17
CA VAL A 56 -6.75 -25.90 27.38
C VAL A 56 -5.63 -25.01 28.00
N TYR A 57 -4.93 -25.52 29.02
CA TYR A 57 -3.82 -24.79 29.62
C TYR A 57 -2.65 -24.62 28.62
N LEU A 58 -2.33 -25.67 27.88
CA LEU A 58 -1.25 -25.63 26.89
C LEU A 58 -1.56 -24.65 25.76
N SER A 59 -2.81 -24.62 25.25
CA SER A 59 -3.22 -23.69 24.22
C SER A 59 -3.21 -22.22 24.70
N GLY A 60 -3.54 -21.97 25.97
CA GLY A 60 -3.44 -20.67 26.59
C GLY A 60 -1.99 -20.15 26.64
N VAL A 61 -1.04 -21.00 27.06
CA VAL A 61 0.39 -20.65 27.09
C VAL A 61 0.92 -20.38 25.68
N ILE A 62 0.59 -21.23 24.70
CA ILE A 62 0.98 -21.03 23.29
C ILE A 62 0.42 -19.72 22.75
N GLY A 63 -0.85 -19.40 23.04
CA GLY A 63 -1.48 -18.15 22.63
C GLY A 63 -0.78 -16.91 23.21
N ILE A 64 -0.41 -16.94 24.49
CA ILE A 64 0.32 -15.83 25.16
C ILE A 64 1.70 -15.65 24.53
N LEU A 65 2.45 -16.73 24.33
CA LEU A 65 3.77 -16.68 23.69
C LEU A 65 3.66 -16.14 22.27
N TRP A 66 2.61 -16.49 21.54
CA TRP A 66 2.39 -16.02 20.18
C TRP A 66 2.04 -14.52 20.15
N VAL A 67 1.22 -14.01 21.08
CA VAL A 67 0.93 -12.57 21.22
C VAL A 67 2.19 -11.80 21.61
N TYR A 68 3.02 -12.35 22.48
CA TYR A 68 4.31 -11.75 22.85
C TYR A 68 5.24 -11.62 21.63
N GLN A 69 5.32 -12.67 20.81
CA GLN A 69 6.09 -12.65 19.57
C GLN A 69 5.58 -11.58 18.58
N LEU A 70 4.27 -11.33 18.54
CA LEU A 70 3.68 -10.27 17.72
C LEU A 70 4.07 -8.87 18.18
N SER A 71 4.30 -8.65 19.48
CA SER A 71 4.68 -7.35 20.02
C SER A 71 6.10 -6.92 19.64
N GLU A 72 6.97 -7.88 19.34
CA GLU A 72 8.35 -7.68 18.87
C GLU A 72 8.44 -7.51 17.34
N TRP A 73 7.31 -7.61 16.63
CA TRP A 73 7.30 -7.58 15.19
C TRP A 73 7.45 -6.17 14.66
N ASN A 74 8.65 -5.82 14.24
CA ASN A 74 8.89 -4.67 13.40
C ASN A 74 8.34 -4.98 12.00
N PHE A 75 7.29 -4.25 11.60
CA PHE A 75 6.89 -4.20 10.18
C PHE A 75 8.09 -3.66 9.40
N LYS A 76 8.86 -4.56 8.82
CA LYS A 76 9.92 -4.19 7.91
C LYS A 76 9.28 -3.48 6.74
N ASP A 77 9.78 -2.31 6.39
CA ASP A 77 9.44 -1.68 5.13
C ASP A 77 9.68 -2.73 4.03
N VAL A 78 8.60 -3.23 3.46
CA VAL A 78 8.69 -4.12 2.29
C VAL A 78 9.23 -3.23 1.19
N GLU A 79 10.49 -3.42 0.87
CA GLU A 79 11.13 -2.83 -0.29
C GLU A 79 10.38 -3.40 -1.49
N LEU A 80 9.40 -2.62 -1.98
CA LEU A 80 8.59 -3.00 -3.12
C LEU A 80 9.52 -3.21 -4.31
N MET A 81 9.34 -4.35 -4.94
CA MET A 81 10.05 -4.77 -6.15
C MET A 81 10.21 -3.55 -7.07
N ASN A 82 11.48 -3.25 -7.38
CA ASN A 82 11.91 -2.24 -8.32
C ASN A 82 11.03 -2.28 -9.58
N ASP A 83 10.13 -1.34 -9.69
CA ASP A 83 9.68 -0.85 -10.98
C ASP A 83 10.91 -0.13 -11.55
N SER A 84 11.57 -0.74 -12.52
CA SER A 84 12.89 -0.35 -13.04
C SER A 84 12.98 1.08 -13.60
N GLU A 85 11.89 1.84 -13.58
CA GLU A 85 11.79 3.20 -14.11
C GLU A 85 11.38 4.25 -13.06
N SER A 86 11.01 3.87 -11.82
CA SER A 86 10.54 4.82 -10.83
C SER A 86 11.59 5.11 -9.75
N ILE A 87 11.85 6.40 -9.51
CA ILE A 87 12.67 6.85 -8.39
C ILE A 87 11.76 6.96 -7.15
N SER A 88 12.16 6.35 -6.03
CA SER A 88 11.43 6.51 -4.78
C SER A 88 11.43 7.97 -4.34
N TRP A 89 10.24 8.48 -4.00
CA TRP A 89 10.08 9.84 -3.50
C TRP A 89 10.61 9.97 -2.07
N SER A 90 11.23 11.10 -1.79
CA SER A 90 11.52 11.62 -0.45
C SER A 90 11.52 13.14 -0.51
N ILE A 91 11.28 13.81 0.63
CA ILE A 91 11.35 15.29 0.73
C ILE A 91 12.74 15.78 0.28
N LYS A 92 13.78 15.03 0.63
CA LYS A 92 15.15 15.37 0.21
C LYS A 92 15.30 15.36 -1.31
N LYS A 93 14.77 14.33 -1.98
CA LYS A 93 14.85 14.20 -3.45
C LYS A 93 14.02 15.25 -4.17
N GLU A 94 12.82 15.54 -3.67
CA GLU A 94 11.98 16.62 -4.19
C GLU A 94 12.68 17.98 -4.08
N ASN A 95 13.27 18.31 -2.92
CA ASN A 95 14.00 19.55 -2.70
C ASN A 95 15.26 19.64 -3.58
N GLU A 96 15.97 18.53 -3.79
CA GLU A 96 17.12 18.46 -4.70
C GLU A 96 16.72 18.80 -6.13
N LEU A 97 15.65 18.19 -6.65
CA LEU A 97 15.15 18.47 -8.00
C LEU A 97 14.70 19.93 -8.13
N ARG A 98 13.99 20.44 -7.13
CA ARG A 98 13.53 21.82 -7.12
C ARG A 98 14.69 22.83 -7.08
N SER A 99 15.74 22.59 -6.29
CA SER A 99 16.93 23.45 -6.24
C SER A 99 17.73 23.43 -7.54
N ASN A 100 17.69 22.32 -8.28
CA ASN A 100 18.31 22.17 -9.59
C ASN A 100 17.41 22.66 -10.76
N GLU A 101 16.26 23.26 -10.45
CA GLU A 101 15.25 23.68 -11.43
C GLU A 101 14.77 22.55 -12.37
N GLN A 102 14.87 21.30 -11.93
CA GLN A 102 14.48 20.12 -12.69
C GLN A 102 13.00 19.82 -12.49
N ALA A 103 12.26 19.64 -13.59
CA ALA A 103 10.85 19.30 -13.53
C ALA A 103 10.64 17.90 -12.94
N TYR A 104 9.58 17.74 -12.14
CA TYR A 104 9.24 16.46 -11.57
C TYR A 104 7.73 16.21 -11.54
N PHE A 105 7.37 14.95 -11.56
CA PHE A 105 6.03 14.44 -11.37
C PHE A 105 6.04 13.47 -10.20
N ILE A 106 5.17 13.66 -9.20
CA ILE A 106 5.06 12.78 -8.04
C ILE A 106 3.73 12.04 -8.11
N ASN A 107 3.80 10.71 -8.07
CA ASN A 107 2.66 9.81 -7.94
C ASN A 107 2.59 9.29 -6.50
N PHE A 108 1.63 9.80 -5.69
CA PHE A 108 1.32 9.24 -4.39
C PHE A 108 0.32 8.09 -4.57
N THR A 109 0.78 6.88 -4.29
CA THR A 109 0.07 5.63 -4.55
C THR A 109 0.18 4.66 -3.37
N ALA A 110 -0.58 3.57 -3.39
CA ALA A 110 -0.42 2.44 -2.49
C ALA A 110 -0.92 1.16 -3.15
N ALA A 111 -0.40 0.00 -2.72
CA ALA A 111 -0.80 -1.29 -3.24
C ALA A 111 -2.30 -1.60 -3.03
N TRP A 112 -2.89 -1.11 -1.93
CA TRP A 112 -4.31 -1.28 -1.59
C TRP A 112 -5.25 -0.26 -2.27
N CYS A 113 -4.71 0.75 -2.98
CA CYS A 113 -5.50 1.80 -3.62
C CYS A 113 -5.96 1.37 -5.02
N ILE A 114 -7.21 0.94 -5.15
CA ILE A 114 -7.77 0.47 -6.43
C ILE A 114 -7.74 1.57 -7.49
N THR A 115 -8.15 2.80 -7.13
CA THR A 115 -8.14 3.94 -8.06
C THR A 115 -6.73 4.25 -8.56
N CYS A 116 -5.71 4.14 -7.68
CA CYS A 116 -4.32 4.31 -8.08
C CYS A 116 -3.91 3.26 -9.13
N LYS A 117 -4.29 1.99 -8.90
CA LYS A 117 -3.98 0.89 -9.84
C LYS A 117 -4.67 1.05 -11.18
N VAL A 118 -5.92 1.53 -11.19
CA VAL A 118 -6.63 1.85 -12.44
C VAL A 118 -5.93 2.98 -13.18
N ASN A 119 -5.56 4.06 -12.50
CA ASN A 119 -4.84 5.18 -13.11
C ASN A 119 -3.46 4.74 -13.63
N GLU A 120 -2.72 3.92 -12.86
CA GLU A 120 -1.44 3.35 -13.29
C GLU A 120 -1.58 2.55 -14.60
N ALA A 121 -2.63 1.74 -14.72
CA ALA A 121 -2.86 0.93 -15.92
C ALA A 121 -3.36 1.72 -17.13
N VAL A 122 -4.09 2.82 -16.92
CA VAL A 122 -4.77 3.56 -18.02
C VAL A 122 -4.00 4.81 -18.45
N ALA A 123 -3.31 5.48 -17.52
CA ALA A 123 -2.70 6.78 -17.77
C ALA A 123 -1.18 6.73 -17.92
N PHE A 124 -0.48 5.74 -17.33
CA PHE A 124 0.98 5.67 -17.38
C PHE A 124 1.42 4.62 -18.42
N SER A 125 1.26 4.98 -19.71
CA SER A 125 1.76 4.18 -20.82
C SER A 125 3.25 4.44 -21.08
N ASP A 126 3.89 3.57 -21.84
CA ASP A 126 5.27 3.76 -22.31
C ASP A 126 5.44 5.09 -23.07
N GLU A 127 4.39 5.54 -23.76
CA GLU A 127 4.39 6.82 -24.48
C GLU A 127 4.45 8.01 -23.53
N VAL A 128 3.75 7.94 -22.39
CA VAL A 128 3.80 8.97 -21.34
C VAL A 128 5.20 9.02 -20.71
N PHE A 129 5.78 7.88 -20.37
CA PHE A 129 7.15 7.84 -19.82
C PHE A 129 8.17 8.36 -20.80
N LYS A 130 8.06 8.00 -22.09
CA LYS A 130 8.91 8.55 -23.15
C LYS A 130 8.79 10.08 -23.25
N LYS A 131 7.57 10.62 -23.12
CA LYS A 131 7.35 12.07 -23.10
C LYS A 131 7.95 12.72 -21.86
N PHE A 132 7.91 12.06 -20.69
CA PHE A 132 8.58 12.53 -19.49
C PHE A 132 10.08 12.64 -19.70
N GLU A 133 10.70 11.64 -20.33
CA GLU A 133 12.12 11.67 -20.68
C GLU A 133 12.44 12.81 -21.67
N GLU A 134 11.68 12.94 -22.76
CA GLU A 134 11.85 14.00 -23.77
C GLU A 134 11.74 15.41 -23.16
N LYS A 135 10.84 15.60 -22.18
CA LYS A 135 10.65 16.87 -21.45
C LYS A 135 11.56 16.99 -20.22
N ASN A 136 12.41 16.02 -19.95
CA ASN A 136 13.29 15.94 -18.79
C ASN A 136 12.53 16.08 -17.46
N ILE A 137 11.38 15.38 -17.35
CA ILE A 137 10.54 15.31 -16.16
C ILE A 137 10.94 14.06 -15.37
N THR A 138 11.37 14.25 -14.13
CA THR A 138 11.69 13.12 -13.24
C THR A 138 10.42 12.56 -12.62
N TYR A 139 10.13 11.28 -12.86
CA TYR A 139 9.01 10.57 -12.24
C TYR A 139 9.42 10.06 -10.84
N LEU A 140 8.68 10.48 -9.82
CA LEU A 140 8.86 10.08 -8.43
C LEU A 140 7.63 9.29 -7.96
N LYS A 141 7.86 8.13 -7.35
CA LYS A 141 6.80 7.31 -6.76
C LYS A 141 6.83 7.42 -5.24
N ALA A 142 5.75 7.93 -4.65
CA ALA A 142 5.55 8.03 -3.22
C ALA A 142 4.60 6.91 -2.78
N ASP A 143 5.17 5.77 -2.38
CA ASP A 143 4.39 4.59 -1.99
C ASP A 143 3.99 4.67 -0.51
N TRP A 144 2.69 4.82 -0.28
CA TRP A 144 2.09 4.91 1.04
C TRP A 144 1.46 3.59 1.52
N THR A 145 1.85 2.47 0.95
CA THR A 145 1.33 1.15 1.32
C THR A 145 1.48 0.88 2.82
N ASN A 146 2.62 1.24 3.40
CA ASN A 146 2.98 1.02 4.81
C ASN A 146 2.85 2.25 5.70
N ARG A 147 2.01 3.23 5.33
CA ARG A 147 1.70 4.44 6.13
C ARG A 147 2.94 5.21 6.59
N ASN A 148 3.83 5.53 5.67
CA ASN A 148 4.97 6.41 5.92
C ASN A 148 4.47 7.80 6.38
N SER A 149 4.98 8.29 7.53
CA SER A 149 4.58 9.57 8.13
C SER A 149 5.04 10.78 7.30
N GLU A 150 6.15 10.67 6.58
CA GLU A 150 6.66 11.71 5.69
C GLU A 150 5.71 11.91 4.51
N ILE A 151 5.24 10.81 3.91
CA ILE A 151 4.23 10.84 2.83
C ILE A 151 2.90 11.38 3.36
N ALA A 152 2.46 10.96 4.55
CA ALA A 152 1.23 11.46 5.16
C ALA A 152 1.26 12.98 5.36
N GLY A 153 2.36 13.52 5.92
CA GLY A 153 2.54 14.96 6.09
C GLY A 153 2.54 15.73 4.76
N GLN A 154 3.07 15.12 3.69
CA GLN A 154 3.05 15.75 2.36
C GLN A 154 1.62 15.77 1.78
N ILE A 155 0.85 14.70 1.95
CA ILE A 155 -0.57 14.64 1.52
C ILE A 155 -1.38 15.75 2.23
N GLU A 156 -1.21 15.92 3.54
CA GLU A 156 -1.88 16.97 4.32
C GLU A 156 -1.48 18.38 3.86
N LYS A 157 -0.22 18.62 3.51
CA LYS A 157 0.27 19.89 2.99
C LYS A 157 -0.50 20.35 1.75
N TYR A 158 -0.95 19.41 0.91
CA TYR A 158 -1.79 19.70 -0.26
C TYR A 158 -3.28 19.70 0.05
N ASN A 159 -3.69 19.80 1.33
CA ASN A 159 -5.09 19.78 1.78
C ASN A 159 -5.85 18.53 1.31
N ARG A 160 -5.15 17.39 1.26
CA ARG A 160 -5.74 16.09 0.93
C ARG A 160 -5.69 15.18 2.16
N SER A 161 -6.68 14.29 2.27
CA SER A 161 -6.78 13.31 3.36
C SER A 161 -6.39 11.90 2.94
N GLY A 162 -5.98 11.71 1.67
CA GLY A 162 -5.65 10.38 1.13
C GLY A 162 -5.14 10.43 -0.30
N ILE A 163 -5.03 9.25 -0.88
CA ILE A 163 -4.54 8.99 -2.24
C ILE A 163 -5.70 8.47 -3.13
N PRO A 164 -5.59 8.60 -4.45
CA PRO A 164 -4.44 9.09 -5.23
C PRO A 164 -4.22 10.60 -5.12
N LEU A 165 -2.95 11.01 -5.17
CA LEU A 165 -2.55 12.40 -5.26
C LEU A 165 -1.41 12.51 -6.27
N TYR A 166 -1.53 13.43 -7.21
CA TYR A 166 -0.55 13.66 -8.27
C TYR A 166 -0.09 15.10 -8.24
N ILE A 167 1.22 15.30 -8.23
CA ILE A 167 1.85 16.61 -8.15
C ILE A 167 2.79 16.78 -9.33
N TYR A 168 2.67 17.89 -10.01
CA TYR A 168 3.59 18.29 -11.07
C TYR A 168 4.22 19.64 -10.76
N TRP A 169 5.50 19.76 -11.00
CA TRP A 169 6.21 21.01 -10.89
C TRP A 169 7.26 21.16 -12.00
N ASN A 170 7.43 22.39 -12.48
CA ASN A 170 8.54 22.83 -13.31
C ASN A 170 8.92 24.25 -12.93
N LYS A 171 10.08 24.71 -13.39
CA LYS A 171 10.63 26.04 -13.07
C LYS A 171 9.78 27.25 -13.51
N LYS A 172 8.75 27.05 -14.34
CA LYS A 172 7.82 28.10 -14.76
C LYS A 172 6.64 28.26 -13.78
N LEU A 173 6.50 27.31 -12.86
CA LEU A 173 5.46 27.32 -11.84
C LEU A 173 6.05 27.79 -10.52
N ASP A 174 5.43 28.80 -9.91
CA ASP A 174 5.82 29.29 -8.59
C ASP A 174 5.62 28.21 -7.52
N GLU A 175 4.51 27.48 -7.61
CA GLU A 175 4.16 26.38 -6.71
C GLU A 175 3.84 25.09 -7.47
N PRO A 176 4.02 23.91 -6.82
CA PRO A 176 3.63 22.63 -7.39
C PRO A 176 2.12 22.59 -7.67
N MET A 177 1.75 22.08 -8.85
CA MET A 177 0.38 21.95 -9.27
C MET A 177 -0.18 20.58 -8.87
N VAL A 178 -1.34 20.59 -8.21
CA VAL A 178 -2.10 19.37 -7.89
C VAL A 178 -2.95 19.00 -9.12
N LEU A 179 -2.78 17.79 -9.61
CA LEU A 179 -3.53 17.25 -10.75
C LEU A 179 -4.83 16.57 -10.31
N ASN A 180 -5.66 16.20 -11.28
CA ASN A 180 -6.90 15.48 -11.02
C ASN A 180 -6.65 14.09 -10.43
N GLU A 181 -7.57 13.61 -9.59
CA GLU A 181 -7.50 12.27 -8.98
C GLU A 181 -7.69 11.14 -10.01
N ILE A 182 -8.42 11.41 -11.10
CA ILE A 182 -8.59 10.48 -12.22
C ILE A 182 -7.72 10.99 -13.35
N LEU A 183 -6.75 10.17 -13.75
CA LEU A 183 -5.85 10.47 -14.85
C LEU A 183 -6.24 9.68 -16.10
N THR A 184 -5.97 10.28 -17.23
CA THR A 184 -6.00 9.62 -18.54
C THR A 184 -4.69 9.91 -19.25
N GLU A 185 -4.31 9.05 -20.18
CA GLU A 185 -3.11 9.24 -20.99
C GLU A 185 -3.12 10.60 -21.70
N ASN A 186 -4.23 10.96 -22.35
CA ASN A 186 -4.37 12.25 -23.03
C ASN A 186 -4.12 13.45 -22.10
N TYR A 187 -4.60 13.37 -20.85
CA TYR A 187 -4.40 14.42 -19.86
C TYR A 187 -2.92 14.59 -19.45
N LEU A 188 -2.17 13.50 -19.40
CA LEU A 188 -0.73 13.54 -19.12
C LEU A 188 0.11 13.94 -20.35
N MET A 189 -0.48 13.82 -21.54
CA MET A 189 0.17 14.17 -22.81
C MET A 189 0.05 15.66 -23.16
N GLU A 190 -0.84 16.41 -22.54
CA GLU A 190 -0.98 17.88 -22.68
C GLU A 190 0.11 18.64 -21.91
#